data_3ea03574bd9b504c38de6cf3f5690fd3
#
_entry.id   3ea03574bd9b504c38de6cf3f5690fd3
#
_cell.length_a   1.000
_cell.length_b   1.000
_cell.length_c   1.000
_cell.angle_alpha   90.00
_cell.angle_beta   90.00
_cell.angle_gamma   90.00
#
_symmetry.space_group_name_H-M   'P 1'
#
loop_
_entity.id
_entity.type
_entity.pdbx_description
1 polymer ?
#
loop_
_entity_poly.entity_id
_entity_poly.type
_entity_poly.pdbx_seq_one_letter_code
_entity_poly.pdbx_strand_id
1 'polypeptide(L)'
;ASCIAVCLLHSYANAAHEKHIQSIISDNFPELFVSISSEVLPEYREYERAMTTLVDVMVKPYCQTYLQHAADSIANKSKKAPFLIMQSSGGVVKHSTASKRPVTMLLSGPAAGILGAVHMAKLAGFDDILTSDVGGTSTDVSIVEKQTPMYTSSSMVESYPVKTPMLDIVTVGSGGGSIAWTDDYGNLKVGPQSAGADPGPICYGKGGTEPTVTDAALVLGRLPQKLIGGEIRLNIDDARDAFKKLGKEHEMSPEKIASGVLELAAISQVFGIRQVTTTRGRDPSKYAMVAFGGAGGLFATEVADFLNINTILSPPNPGNLCALGLHVSDVRRDYIRTMVRKQSSADDNEILDWWRELADQGITDIGAEGISKERIKLVYVADTVSYTHLRAH
;
A
#
# COMPACT_ATOMS: atom_id res chain seq x y z
N ALA A 1 21.91 20.92 -1.09
CA ALA A 1 21.21 19.64 -0.94
C ALA A 1 20.98 19.37 0.54
N SER A 2 19.82 18.85 0.92
CA SER A 2 19.51 18.46 2.31
C SER A 2 19.64 16.95 2.54
N CYS A 3 19.78 16.16 1.46
CA CYS A 3 19.80 14.69 1.48
C CYS A 3 20.90 14.15 0.57
N ILE A 4 21.55 13.08 1.00
CA ILE A 4 22.59 12.36 0.25
C ILE A 4 22.28 10.86 0.25
N ALA A 5 22.15 10.29 -0.96
CA ALA A 5 22.13 8.84 -1.14
C ALA A 5 23.53 8.37 -1.57
N VAL A 6 24.08 7.38 -0.88
CA VAL A 6 25.36 6.76 -1.22
C VAL A 6 25.10 5.35 -1.73
N CYS A 7 25.50 5.07 -2.98
CA CYS A 7 25.34 3.75 -3.58
C CYS A 7 26.61 3.40 -4.35
N LEU A 8 27.45 2.54 -3.79
CA LEU A 8 28.68 2.07 -4.41
C LEU A 8 28.51 0.66 -5.00
N LEU A 9 29.30 0.35 -6.02
CA LEU A 9 29.32 -0.97 -6.60
C LEU A 9 29.73 -2.01 -5.53
N HIS A 10 29.04 -3.15 -5.54
CA HIS A 10 29.28 -4.29 -4.63
C HIS A 10 29.18 -3.98 -3.12
N SER A 11 28.60 -2.85 -2.72
CA SER A 11 28.42 -2.52 -1.29
C SER A 11 27.51 -3.50 -0.54
N TYR A 12 26.64 -4.22 -1.24
CA TYR A 12 25.86 -5.32 -0.67
C TYR A 12 26.74 -6.48 -0.14
N ALA A 13 27.93 -6.67 -0.71
CA ALA A 13 28.89 -7.68 -0.27
C ALA A 13 29.88 -7.12 0.76
N ASN A 14 30.27 -5.83 0.64
CA ASN A 14 31.17 -5.15 1.58
C ASN A 14 30.75 -3.68 1.76
N ALA A 15 30.15 -3.39 2.90
CA ALA A 15 29.63 -2.07 3.25
C ALA A 15 30.69 -1.07 3.74
N ALA A 16 31.97 -1.45 3.90
CA ALA A 16 32.98 -0.66 4.59
C ALA A 16 33.14 0.75 4.02
N HIS A 17 33.19 0.88 2.69
CA HIS A 17 33.37 2.18 2.03
C HIS A 17 32.15 3.09 2.21
N GLU A 18 30.93 2.56 2.06
CA GLU A 18 29.71 3.37 2.27
C GLU A 18 29.60 3.81 3.72
N LYS A 19 29.88 2.95 4.68
CA LYS A 19 29.90 3.29 6.12
C LYS A 19 30.95 4.38 6.43
N HIS A 20 32.11 4.31 5.80
CA HIS A 20 33.14 5.35 5.97
C HIS A 20 32.68 6.69 5.40
N ILE A 21 32.08 6.72 4.21
CA ILE A 21 31.50 7.92 3.63
C ILE A 21 30.38 8.47 4.52
N GLN A 22 29.50 7.62 5.03
CA GLN A 22 28.43 8.01 5.95
C GLN A 22 29.00 8.67 7.21
N SER A 23 30.06 8.12 7.82
CA SER A 23 30.72 8.71 8.98
C SER A 23 31.29 10.08 8.65
N ILE A 24 32.04 10.22 7.54
CA ILE A 24 32.61 11.52 7.12
C ILE A 24 31.51 12.58 6.96
N ILE A 25 30.39 12.23 6.31
CA ILE A 25 29.28 13.17 6.11
C ILE A 25 28.64 13.53 7.44
N SER A 26 28.37 12.55 8.29
CA SER A 26 27.72 12.77 9.59
C SER A 26 28.57 13.61 10.54
N ASP A 27 29.90 13.44 10.50
CA ASP A 27 30.85 14.18 11.36
C ASP A 27 31.04 15.63 10.90
N ASN A 28 31.00 15.90 9.58
CA ASN A 28 31.29 17.23 9.04
C ASN A 28 30.02 18.01 8.66
N PHE A 29 28.89 17.33 8.40
CA PHE A 29 27.64 17.93 7.95
C PHE A 29 26.44 17.25 8.66
N PRO A 30 26.31 17.42 9.99
CA PRO A 30 25.30 16.75 10.80
C PRO A 30 23.85 17.15 10.44
N GLU A 31 23.67 18.25 9.71
CA GLU A 31 22.37 18.69 9.22
C GLU A 31 21.87 17.91 7.98
N LEU A 32 22.73 17.13 7.33
CA LEU A 32 22.38 16.38 6.14
C LEU A 32 21.81 15.00 6.48
N PHE A 33 20.74 14.65 5.80
CA PHE A 33 20.19 13.29 5.87
C PHE A 33 20.96 12.37 4.93
N VAL A 34 21.42 11.24 5.43
CA VAL A 34 22.19 10.26 4.66
C VAL A 34 21.52 8.90 4.68
N SER A 35 21.43 8.27 3.51
CA SER A 35 21.10 6.86 3.38
C SER A 35 22.18 6.17 2.57
N ILE A 36 22.67 5.02 3.05
CA ILE A 36 23.64 4.17 2.35
C ILE A 36 22.96 2.88 1.85
N SER A 37 23.29 2.49 0.64
CA SER A 37 22.60 1.40 -0.04
C SER A 37 22.80 0.04 0.64
N SER A 38 23.93 -0.16 1.29
CA SER A 38 24.23 -1.37 2.07
C SER A 38 23.37 -1.56 3.32
N GLU A 39 22.72 -0.49 3.82
CA GLU A 39 21.74 -0.57 4.92
C GLU A 39 20.30 -0.59 4.42
N VAL A 40 20.03 0.16 3.33
CA VAL A 40 18.66 0.27 2.80
C VAL A 40 18.28 -0.98 2.04
N LEU A 41 19.14 -1.46 1.13
CA LEU A 41 18.89 -2.64 0.31
C LEU A 41 20.20 -3.39 0.02
N PRO A 42 20.64 -4.31 0.88
CA PRO A 42 21.87 -5.08 0.69
C PRO A 42 21.71 -6.20 -0.36
N GLU A 43 21.26 -5.84 -1.55
CA GLU A 43 21.04 -6.75 -2.67
C GLU A 43 21.88 -6.34 -3.88
N TYR A 44 22.17 -7.31 -4.77
CA TYR A 44 22.76 -7.03 -6.08
C TYR A 44 21.77 -6.22 -6.94
N ARG A 45 22.16 -5.79 -8.15
CA ARG A 45 21.43 -4.89 -9.08
C ARG A 45 21.49 -3.44 -8.64
N GLU A 46 22.43 -2.75 -9.22
CA GLU A 46 22.83 -1.39 -8.83
C GLU A 46 21.70 -0.37 -9.02
N TYR A 47 20.89 -0.50 -10.10
CA TYR A 47 19.86 0.45 -10.42
C TYR A 47 18.74 0.43 -9.37
N GLU A 48 18.16 -0.73 -9.11
CA GLU A 48 17.09 -0.89 -8.12
C GLU A 48 17.57 -0.51 -6.71
N ARG A 49 18.83 -0.84 -6.39
CA ARG A 49 19.44 -0.47 -5.11
C ARG A 49 19.62 1.04 -4.99
N ALA A 50 20.13 1.70 -6.02
CA ALA A 50 20.30 3.15 -6.04
C ALA A 50 18.96 3.88 -5.95
N MET A 51 17.96 3.44 -6.72
CA MET A 51 16.63 4.04 -6.70
C MET A 51 15.94 3.86 -5.35
N THR A 52 16.00 2.69 -4.74
CA THR A 52 15.43 2.44 -3.40
C THR A 52 16.12 3.30 -2.34
N THR A 53 17.44 3.46 -2.42
CA THR A 53 18.22 4.32 -1.50
C THR A 53 17.88 5.79 -1.68
N LEU A 54 17.68 6.22 -2.92
CA LEU A 54 17.26 7.59 -3.24
C LEU A 54 15.87 7.88 -2.67
N VAL A 55 14.91 7.00 -2.89
CA VAL A 55 13.55 7.15 -2.32
C VAL A 55 13.61 7.17 -0.79
N ASP A 56 14.42 6.30 -0.17
CA ASP A 56 14.59 6.27 1.29
C ASP A 56 15.06 7.62 1.84
N VAL A 57 16.13 8.18 1.25
CA VAL A 57 16.68 9.44 1.74
C VAL A 57 15.78 10.65 1.45
N MET A 58 15.03 10.63 0.36
CA MET A 58 14.10 11.72 0.01
C MET A 58 12.95 11.85 1.01
N VAL A 59 12.42 10.74 1.52
CA VAL A 59 11.32 10.74 2.49
C VAL A 59 11.81 10.84 3.94
N LYS A 60 13.09 10.57 4.20
CA LYS A 60 13.68 10.50 5.55
C LYS A 60 13.47 11.78 6.37
N PRO A 61 13.70 13.00 5.87
CA PRO A 61 13.50 14.23 6.64
C PRO A 61 12.07 14.38 7.16
N TYR A 62 11.09 14.12 6.29
CA TYR A 62 9.67 14.24 6.62
C TYR A 62 9.25 13.18 7.65
N CYS A 63 9.67 11.93 7.41
CA CYS A 63 9.34 10.83 8.30
C CYS A 63 9.98 10.99 9.68
N GLN A 64 11.24 11.32 9.76
CA GLN A 64 11.93 11.47 11.05
C GLN A 64 11.33 12.60 11.88
N THR A 65 11.10 13.77 11.28
CA THR A 65 10.48 14.91 11.96
C THR A 65 9.08 14.57 12.47
N TYR A 66 8.24 13.99 11.61
CA TYR A 66 6.88 13.60 11.98
C TYR A 66 6.85 12.55 13.09
N LEU A 67 7.63 11.48 12.94
CA LEU A 67 7.65 10.38 13.89
C LEU A 67 8.21 10.83 15.26
N GLN A 68 9.21 11.72 15.28
CA GLN A 68 9.75 12.26 16.52
C GLN A 68 8.69 13.11 17.23
N HIS A 69 8.06 14.06 16.54
CA HIS A 69 7.00 14.89 17.14
C HIS A 69 5.83 14.05 17.67
N ALA A 70 5.42 13.01 16.92
CA ALA A 70 4.37 12.10 17.36
C ALA A 70 4.80 11.30 18.60
N ALA A 71 6.04 10.79 18.63
CA ALA A 71 6.60 10.07 19.77
C ALA A 71 6.61 10.95 21.02
N ASP A 72 7.08 12.19 20.92
CA ASP A 72 7.13 13.14 22.04
C ASP A 72 5.72 13.47 22.56
N SER A 73 4.77 13.65 21.65
CA SER A 73 3.36 13.90 21.99
C SER A 73 2.74 12.72 22.75
N ILE A 74 3.03 11.50 22.34
CA ILE A 74 2.55 10.27 23.00
C ILE A 74 3.23 10.11 24.35
N ALA A 75 4.56 10.31 24.45
CA ALA A 75 5.34 10.20 25.69
C ALA A 75 4.84 11.19 26.75
N ASN A 76 4.42 12.38 26.35
CA ASN A 76 3.83 13.37 27.26
C ASN A 76 2.48 12.93 27.84
N LYS A 77 1.70 12.13 27.09
CA LYS A 77 0.40 11.60 27.53
C LYS A 77 0.53 10.27 28.28
N SER A 78 1.45 9.42 27.86
CA SER A 78 1.67 8.09 28.45
C SER A 78 3.11 7.62 28.24
N LYS A 79 3.89 7.62 29.34
CA LYS A 79 5.30 7.13 29.31
C LYS A 79 5.45 5.64 28.99
N LYS A 80 4.37 4.86 29.09
CA LYS A 80 4.39 3.39 28.92
C LYS A 80 3.82 2.90 27.61
N ALA A 81 3.13 3.78 26.84
CA ALA A 81 2.52 3.39 25.58
C ALA A 81 3.61 3.19 24.50
N PRO A 82 3.73 2.00 23.90
CA PRO A 82 4.62 1.81 22.76
C PRO A 82 4.07 2.59 21.56
N PHE A 83 4.94 3.27 20.82
CA PHE A 83 4.59 3.88 19.55
C PHE A 83 5.15 3.02 18.42
N LEU A 84 4.25 2.27 17.77
CA LEU A 84 4.56 1.32 16.72
C LEU A 84 4.10 1.86 15.37
N ILE A 85 4.87 1.57 14.33
CA ILE A 85 4.63 2.01 12.95
C ILE A 85 4.48 0.80 12.06
N MET A 86 3.43 0.80 11.24
CA MET A 86 3.18 -0.22 10.22
C MET A 86 4.23 -0.12 9.11
N GLN A 87 4.70 -1.28 8.66
CA GLN A 87 5.57 -1.42 7.49
C GLN A 87 4.80 -1.95 6.27
N SER A 88 5.38 -1.77 5.09
CA SER A 88 4.86 -2.30 3.82
C SER A 88 4.69 -3.81 3.81
N SER A 89 5.50 -4.52 4.61
CA SER A 89 5.44 -5.98 4.76
C SER A 89 4.31 -6.46 5.69
N GLY A 90 3.50 -5.54 6.23
CA GLY A 90 2.38 -5.88 7.10
C GLY A 90 2.75 -6.16 8.54
N GLY A 91 3.98 -5.83 8.98
CA GLY A 91 4.40 -5.91 10.37
C GLY A 91 4.56 -4.54 11.00
N VAL A 92 4.56 -4.47 12.32
CA VAL A 92 4.81 -3.23 13.07
C VAL A 92 6.19 -3.24 13.71
N VAL A 93 6.79 -2.06 13.81
CA VAL A 93 8.07 -1.83 14.49
C VAL A 93 8.02 -0.54 15.30
N LYS A 94 8.95 -0.35 16.23
CA LYS A 94 9.07 0.94 16.95
C LYS A 94 9.34 2.09 15.97
N HIS A 95 8.82 3.27 16.27
CA HIS A 95 9.03 4.48 15.48
C HIS A 95 10.52 4.76 15.23
N SER A 96 11.38 4.52 16.22
CA SER A 96 12.83 4.69 16.11
C SER A 96 13.50 3.74 15.11
N THR A 97 12.89 2.58 14.86
CA THR A 97 13.31 1.63 13.82
C THR A 97 12.81 2.07 12.46
N ALA A 98 11.52 2.42 12.35
CA ALA A 98 10.92 2.88 11.11
C ALA A 98 11.61 4.13 10.54
N SER A 99 11.98 5.08 11.41
CA SER A 99 12.66 6.32 11.03
C SER A 99 14.05 6.12 10.42
N LYS A 100 14.72 4.99 10.68
CA LYS A 100 16.03 4.67 10.07
C LYS A 100 15.92 4.28 8.60
N ARG A 101 14.86 3.58 8.23
CA ARG A 101 14.59 3.08 6.88
C ARG A 101 13.15 3.39 6.46
N PRO A 102 12.81 4.66 6.23
CA PRO A 102 11.43 5.06 5.96
C PRO A 102 10.85 4.49 4.66
N VAL A 103 11.66 4.04 3.72
CA VAL A 103 11.20 3.31 2.53
C VAL A 103 10.36 2.07 2.87
N THR A 104 10.56 1.47 4.04
CA THR A 104 9.76 0.31 4.51
C THR A 104 8.34 0.67 4.94
N MET A 105 7.99 1.96 4.98
CA MET A 105 6.64 2.43 5.33
C MET A 105 5.76 2.75 4.12
N LEU A 106 6.29 2.64 2.91
CA LEU A 106 5.52 2.87 1.68
C LEU A 106 4.33 1.90 1.61
N LEU A 107 3.16 2.41 1.26
CA LEU A 107 1.92 1.61 1.20
C LEU A 107 1.55 0.90 2.53
N SER A 108 2.02 1.41 3.67
CA SER A 108 1.72 0.81 4.98
C SER A 108 0.23 0.89 5.36
N GLY A 109 -0.49 1.92 4.90
CA GLY A 109 -1.94 2.05 5.08
C GLY A 109 -2.71 0.90 4.44
N PRO A 110 -2.59 0.69 3.11
CA PRO A 110 -3.18 -0.47 2.43
C PRO A 110 -2.74 -1.81 3.02
N ALA A 111 -1.46 -1.95 3.41
CA ALA A 111 -0.95 -3.16 4.07
C ALA A 111 -1.72 -3.46 5.37
N ALA A 112 -1.98 -2.46 6.20
CA ALA A 112 -2.81 -2.61 7.39
C ALA A 112 -4.25 -3.02 7.03
N GLY A 113 -4.82 -2.44 5.97
CA GLY A 113 -6.15 -2.81 5.47
C GLY A 113 -6.27 -4.28 5.12
N ILE A 114 -5.26 -4.85 4.44
CA ILE A 114 -5.21 -6.28 4.10
C ILE A 114 -5.19 -7.14 5.37
N LEU A 115 -4.39 -6.80 6.38
CA LEU A 115 -4.34 -7.56 7.63
C LEU A 115 -5.66 -7.48 8.40
N GLY A 116 -6.32 -6.33 8.38
CA GLY A 116 -7.67 -6.17 8.91
C GLY A 116 -8.68 -7.06 8.17
N ALA A 117 -8.58 -7.11 6.84
CA ALA A 117 -9.42 -7.96 6.00
C ALA A 117 -9.18 -9.46 6.27
N VAL A 118 -7.92 -9.89 6.42
CA VAL A 118 -7.56 -11.26 6.81
C VAL A 118 -8.18 -11.62 8.16
N HIS A 119 -8.06 -10.73 9.15
CA HIS A 119 -8.63 -10.95 10.48
C HIS A 119 -10.15 -11.13 10.42
N MET A 120 -10.85 -10.25 9.70
CA MET A 120 -12.30 -10.32 9.56
C MET A 120 -12.77 -11.54 8.77
N ALA A 121 -12.06 -11.89 7.69
CA ALA A 121 -12.37 -13.08 6.89
C ALA A 121 -12.17 -14.36 7.70
N LYS A 122 -11.12 -14.45 8.49
CA LYS A 122 -10.88 -15.57 9.41
C LYS A 122 -12.02 -15.75 10.40
N LEU A 123 -12.52 -14.67 11.00
CA LEU A 123 -13.68 -14.71 11.91
C LEU A 123 -14.95 -15.17 11.20
N ALA A 124 -15.08 -14.86 9.90
CA ALA A 124 -16.19 -15.26 9.06
C ALA A 124 -16.03 -16.67 8.43
N GLY A 125 -14.88 -17.34 8.63
CA GLY A 125 -14.63 -18.69 8.14
C GLY A 125 -14.15 -18.77 6.69
N PHE A 126 -13.52 -17.70 6.16
CA PHE A 126 -12.98 -17.66 4.81
C PHE A 126 -11.44 -17.62 4.84
N ASP A 127 -10.82 -18.51 4.07
CA ASP A 127 -9.37 -18.64 3.97
C ASP A 127 -8.78 -17.91 2.77
N ASP A 128 -9.52 -17.89 1.66
CA ASP A 128 -9.10 -17.29 0.39
C ASP A 128 -9.96 -16.05 0.10
N ILE A 129 -9.35 -14.89 0.11
CA ILE A 129 -10.05 -13.62 -0.08
C ILE A 129 -9.36 -12.72 -1.09
N LEU A 130 -10.18 -11.91 -1.75
CA LEU A 130 -9.79 -10.73 -2.50
C LEU A 130 -10.09 -9.49 -1.66
N THR A 131 -9.15 -8.59 -1.50
CA THR A 131 -9.36 -7.31 -0.80
C THR A 131 -9.62 -6.19 -1.81
N SER A 132 -10.58 -5.32 -1.49
CA SER A 132 -10.86 -4.10 -2.25
C SER A 132 -11.06 -2.95 -1.28
N ASP A 133 -10.01 -2.13 -1.13
CA ASP A 133 -10.02 -0.90 -0.34
C ASP A 133 -10.30 0.29 -1.26
N VAL A 134 -11.50 0.82 -1.21
CA VAL A 134 -11.89 1.95 -2.07
C VAL A 134 -11.94 3.23 -1.25
N GLY A 135 -10.97 4.08 -1.50
CA GLY A 135 -10.87 5.40 -0.92
C GLY A 135 -11.54 6.49 -1.76
N GLY A 136 -11.19 7.75 -1.47
CA GLY A 136 -11.63 8.89 -2.27
C GLY A 136 -10.91 9.00 -3.61
N THR A 137 -9.64 8.60 -3.70
CA THR A 137 -8.79 8.83 -4.88
C THR A 137 -8.45 7.54 -5.61
N SER A 138 -8.25 6.45 -4.89
CA SER A 138 -7.74 5.19 -5.42
C SER A 138 -8.47 3.98 -4.84
N THR A 139 -8.27 2.86 -5.50
CA THR A 139 -8.66 1.53 -5.02
C THR A 139 -7.41 0.67 -4.91
N ASP A 140 -7.18 0.10 -3.74
CA ASP A 140 -6.10 -0.84 -3.47
C ASP A 140 -6.65 -2.27 -3.42
N VAL A 141 -6.09 -3.15 -4.25
CA VAL A 141 -6.51 -4.55 -4.35
C VAL A 141 -5.36 -5.49 -4.08
N SER A 142 -5.67 -6.59 -3.40
CA SER A 142 -4.72 -7.66 -3.11
C SER A 142 -5.45 -8.99 -2.99
N ILE A 143 -4.70 -10.09 -3.02
CA ILE A 143 -5.23 -11.42 -2.74
C ILE A 143 -4.54 -12.04 -1.54
N VAL A 144 -5.29 -12.87 -0.85
CA VAL A 144 -4.85 -13.66 0.30
C VAL A 144 -5.24 -15.11 0.04
N GLU A 145 -4.31 -16.02 0.17
CA GLU A 145 -4.54 -17.46 0.01
C GLU A 145 -4.18 -18.18 1.31
N LYS A 146 -5.07 -19.03 1.78
CA LYS A 146 -4.90 -19.77 3.05
C LYS A 146 -4.57 -18.84 4.22
N GLN A 147 -5.30 -17.74 4.33
CA GLN A 147 -5.12 -16.68 5.35
C GLN A 147 -3.74 -16.01 5.30
N THR A 148 -2.97 -16.19 4.22
CA THR A 148 -1.63 -15.61 4.05
C THR A 148 -1.66 -14.60 2.90
N PRO A 149 -1.41 -13.31 3.15
CA PRO A 149 -1.26 -12.31 2.10
C PRO A 149 -0.11 -12.64 1.16
N MET A 150 -0.25 -12.26 -0.10
CA MET A 150 0.83 -12.38 -1.05
C MET A 150 1.89 -11.30 -0.82
N TYR A 151 3.15 -11.67 -1.03
CA TYR A 151 4.29 -10.76 -0.87
C TYR A 151 4.99 -10.53 -2.21
N THR A 152 5.54 -9.33 -2.35
CA THR A 152 6.47 -8.99 -3.42
C THR A 152 7.74 -8.37 -2.83
N SER A 153 8.86 -8.52 -3.51
CA SER A 153 10.12 -7.87 -3.15
C SER A 153 10.33 -6.56 -3.90
N SER A 154 9.47 -6.21 -4.85
CA SER A 154 9.63 -5.01 -5.66
C SER A 154 8.28 -4.45 -6.07
N SER A 155 8.18 -3.13 -6.10
CA SER A 155 7.03 -2.40 -6.60
C SER A 155 7.49 -1.16 -7.37
N MET A 156 6.59 -0.58 -8.15
CA MET A 156 6.79 0.73 -8.75
C MET A 156 6.10 1.79 -7.87
N VAL A 157 6.85 2.77 -7.43
CA VAL A 157 6.30 3.97 -6.81
C VAL A 157 6.36 5.06 -7.86
N GLU A 158 5.22 5.40 -8.45
CA GLU A 158 5.12 6.18 -9.68
C GLU A 158 5.94 5.51 -10.80
N SER A 159 7.06 6.12 -11.21
CA SER A 159 7.95 5.61 -12.26
C SER A 159 9.26 5.00 -11.72
N TYR A 160 9.41 4.90 -10.39
CA TYR A 160 10.66 4.46 -9.77
C TYR A 160 10.52 3.04 -9.20
N PRO A 161 11.43 2.11 -9.56
CA PRO A 161 11.47 0.81 -8.93
C PRO A 161 11.94 0.94 -7.48
N VAL A 162 11.12 0.46 -6.56
CA VAL A 162 11.46 0.36 -5.14
C VAL A 162 11.49 -1.12 -4.76
N LYS A 163 12.62 -1.54 -4.20
CA LYS A 163 12.83 -2.91 -3.77
C LYS A 163 12.86 -2.98 -2.25
N THR A 164 11.78 -3.47 -1.66
CA THR A 164 11.65 -3.74 -0.23
C THR A 164 10.57 -4.81 -0.04
N PRO A 165 10.67 -5.67 0.97
CA PRO A 165 9.57 -6.58 1.28
C PRO A 165 8.28 -5.83 1.52
N MET A 166 7.24 -6.15 0.77
CA MET A 166 5.92 -5.53 0.91
C MET A 166 4.80 -6.50 0.56
N LEU A 167 3.60 -6.22 1.02
CA LEU A 167 2.42 -6.91 0.55
C LEU A 167 2.19 -6.59 -0.93
N ASP A 168 1.73 -7.58 -1.67
CA ASP A 168 1.47 -7.43 -3.09
C ASP A 168 0.14 -6.70 -3.30
N ILE A 169 0.23 -5.42 -3.57
CA ILE A 169 -0.88 -4.49 -3.70
C ILE A 169 -0.85 -3.88 -5.11
N VAL A 170 -1.99 -3.90 -5.76
CA VAL A 170 -2.19 -3.15 -7.01
C VAL A 170 -3.12 -1.98 -6.74
N THR A 171 -2.66 -0.78 -7.03
CA THR A 171 -3.43 0.46 -6.89
C THR A 171 -3.99 0.89 -8.23
N VAL A 172 -5.28 1.19 -8.25
CA VAL A 172 -5.99 1.73 -9.42
C VAL A 172 -6.47 3.14 -9.10
N GLY A 173 -6.26 4.09 -10.02
CA GLY A 173 -6.74 5.47 -9.90
C GLY A 173 -8.24 5.59 -10.09
N SER A 174 -9.02 4.88 -9.30
CA SER A 174 -10.49 4.91 -9.27
C SER A 174 -10.96 4.91 -7.82
N GLY A 175 -11.70 5.93 -7.44
CA GLY A 175 -12.24 6.09 -6.09
C GLY A 175 -13.47 7.01 -6.09
N GLY A 176 -14.00 7.32 -4.90
CA GLY A 176 -15.20 8.15 -4.77
C GLY A 176 -15.07 9.57 -5.36
N GLY A 177 -13.88 10.14 -5.35
CA GLY A 177 -13.59 11.48 -5.90
C GLY A 177 -13.15 11.47 -7.37
N SER A 178 -13.13 10.31 -8.05
CA SER A 178 -12.80 10.26 -9.48
C SER A 178 -13.78 11.11 -10.29
N ILE A 179 -13.23 11.99 -11.15
CA ILE A 179 -13.98 12.96 -11.92
C ILE A 179 -14.60 12.28 -13.13
N ALA A 180 -15.88 12.56 -13.40
CA ALA A 180 -16.57 12.16 -14.60
C ALA A 180 -16.52 13.30 -15.63
N TRP A 181 -16.10 13.00 -16.87
CA TRP A 181 -15.88 13.98 -17.94
C TRP A 181 -16.10 13.39 -19.31
N THR A 182 -16.23 14.23 -20.32
CA THR A 182 -16.40 13.84 -21.72
C THR A 182 -15.08 14.07 -22.46
N ASP A 183 -14.56 13.06 -23.15
CA ASP A 183 -13.35 13.20 -23.96
C ASP A 183 -13.63 13.92 -25.30
N ASP A 184 -12.57 14.27 -26.05
CA ASP A 184 -12.66 14.99 -27.31
C ASP A 184 -13.47 14.24 -28.41
N TYR A 185 -13.75 12.96 -28.18
CA TYR A 185 -14.54 12.12 -29.10
C TYR A 185 -16.00 11.94 -28.63
N GLY A 186 -16.40 12.63 -27.55
CA GLY A 186 -17.73 12.53 -26.99
C GLY A 186 -17.96 11.29 -26.10
N ASN A 187 -16.91 10.58 -25.66
CA ASN A 187 -17.07 9.43 -24.78
C ASN A 187 -17.05 9.85 -23.31
N LEU A 188 -17.96 9.27 -22.51
CA LEU A 188 -17.92 9.40 -21.07
C LEU A 188 -16.69 8.70 -20.49
N LYS A 189 -15.97 9.39 -19.62
CA LYS A 189 -14.78 8.91 -18.89
C LYS A 189 -14.94 9.12 -17.41
N VAL A 190 -14.25 8.30 -16.61
CA VAL A 190 -14.15 8.44 -15.16
C VAL A 190 -12.69 8.31 -14.74
N GLY A 191 -12.14 9.35 -14.08
CA GLY A 191 -10.73 9.42 -13.75
C GLY A 191 -9.83 9.58 -14.99
N PRO A 192 -8.50 9.41 -14.83
CA PRO A 192 -7.77 9.10 -13.58
C PRO A 192 -7.71 10.28 -12.59
N GLN A 193 -8.17 11.49 -13.03
CA GLN A 193 -8.18 12.67 -12.18
C GLN A 193 -9.19 12.49 -11.04
N SER A 194 -8.83 13.01 -9.86
CA SER A 194 -9.66 13.02 -8.68
C SER A 194 -9.84 14.43 -8.15
N ALA A 195 -11.04 14.77 -7.71
CA ALA A 195 -11.32 16.02 -7.00
C ALA A 195 -10.64 16.10 -5.61
N GLY A 196 -10.06 14.99 -5.15
CA GLY A 196 -9.40 14.91 -3.86
C GLY A 196 -10.35 15.14 -2.69
N ALA A 197 -9.80 15.64 -1.58
CA ALA A 197 -10.57 16.02 -0.39
C ALA A 197 -10.89 17.53 -0.34
N ASP A 198 -10.12 18.34 -1.07
CA ASP A 198 -10.25 19.78 -1.18
C ASP A 198 -9.98 20.18 -2.65
N PRO A 199 -10.96 20.77 -3.35
CA PRO A 199 -12.33 21.07 -2.89
C PRO A 199 -13.24 19.84 -2.73
N GLY A 200 -12.87 18.69 -3.30
CA GLY A 200 -13.63 17.44 -3.25
C GLY A 200 -14.86 17.40 -4.17
N PRO A 201 -15.73 16.39 -4.00
CA PRO A 201 -16.99 16.25 -4.72
C PRO A 201 -17.87 17.51 -4.62
N ILE A 202 -18.66 17.79 -5.66
CA ILE A 202 -19.60 18.94 -5.70
C ILE A 202 -20.55 18.89 -4.50
N CYS A 203 -21.08 17.72 -4.18
CA CYS A 203 -22.04 17.54 -3.10
C CYS A 203 -21.50 17.88 -1.71
N TYR A 204 -20.18 18.01 -1.54
CA TYR A 204 -19.58 18.43 -0.26
C TYR A 204 -19.76 19.92 0.03
N GLY A 205 -20.11 20.74 -0.99
CA GLY A 205 -20.32 22.17 -0.82
C GLY A 205 -19.08 22.99 -0.50
N LYS A 206 -17.88 22.45 -0.85
CA LYS A 206 -16.58 23.09 -0.59
C LYS A 206 -15.97 23.78 -1.81
N GLY A 207 -16.77 24.01 -2.86
CA GLY A 207 -16.30 24.66 -4.09
C GLY A 207 -15.88 23.69 -5.19
N GLY A 208 -16.16 22.39 -5.08
CA GLY A 208 -16.01 21.44 -6.18
C GLY A 208 -16.91 21.83 -7.37
N THR A 209 -16.37 21.71 -8.60
CA THR A 209 -17.06 22.12 -9.84
C THR A 209 -17.23 20.98 -10.82
N GLU A 210 -16.51 19.90 -10.65
CA GLU A 210 -16.52 18.75 -11.55
C GLU A 210 -17.28 17.58 -10.93
N PRO A 211 -18.21 16.93 -11.66
CA PRO A 211 -18.98 15.82 -11.13
C PRO A 211 -18.10 14.61 -10.85
N THR A 212 -18.31 13.97 -9.71
CA THR A 212 -17.53 12.82 -9.26
C THR A 212 -18.38 11.56 -9.11
N VAL A 213 -17.72 10.45 -8.87
CA VAL A 213 -18.36 9.18 -8.53
C VAL A 213 -19.21 9.28 -7.25
N THR A 214 -18.77 10.05 -6.25
CA THR A 214 -19.55 10.33 -5.04
C THR A 214 -20.84 11.09 -5.35
N ASP A 215 -20.77 12.09 -6.25
CA ASP A 215 -21.95 12.83 -6.69
C ASP A 215 -22.92 11.92 -7.46
N ALA A 216 -22.41 11.03 -8.32
CA ALA A 216 -23.21 10.02 -9.01
C ALA A 216 -23.95 9.10 -8.03
N ALA A 217 -23.24 8.61 -7.02
CA ALA A 217 -23.82 7.75 -5.99
C ALA A 217 -24.92 8.45 -5.18
N LEU A 218 -24.75 9.75 -4.91
CA LEU A 218 -25.75 10.57 -4.23
C LEU A 218 -27.00 10.79 -5.11
N VAL A 219 -26.81 11.12 -6.39
CA VAL A 219 -27.92 11.33 -7.36
C VAL A 219 -28.76 10.05 -7.49
N LEU A 220 -28.12 8.87 -7.46
CA LEU A 220 -28.80 7.57 -7.52
C LEU A 220 -29.37 7.10 -6.19
N GLY A 221 -29.22 7.85 -5.12
CA GLY A 221 -29.72 7.49 -3.78
C GLY A 221 -28.94 6.35 -3.10
N ARG A 222 -27.75 6.00 -3.60
CA ARG A 222 -26.86 5.01 -2.95
C ARG A 222 -26.15 5.58 -1.72
N LEU A 223 -26.01 6.91 -1.64
CA LEU A 223 -25.54 7.61 -0.46
C LEU A 223 -26.69 8.39 0.18
N PRO A 224 -26.81 8.34 1.50
CA PRO A 224 -27.73 9.21 2.21
C PRO A 224 -27.23 10.67 2.18
N GLN A 225 -28.15 11.64 2.20
CA GLN A 225 -27.80 13.08 2.23
C GLN A 225 -27.12 13.51 3.55
N LYS A 226 -27.13 12.66 4.56
CA LYS A 226 -26.49 12.90 5.85
C LYS A 226 -25.50 11.79 6.14
N LEU A 227 -24.23 12.15 6.28
CA LEU A 227 -23.16 11.25 6.64
C LEU A 227 -22.71 11.49 8.09
N ILE A 228 -22.01 10.52 8.69
CA ILE A 228 -21.39 10.60 10.02
C ILE A 228 -22.39 11.13 11.09
N GLY A 229 -23.50 10.39 11.27
CA GLY A 229 -24.49 10.77 12.28
C GLY A 229 -25.23 12.08 12.00
N GLY A 230 -25.04 12.68 10.80
CA GLY A 230 -25.66 13.95 10.40
C GLY A 230 -24.75 15.17 10.47
N GLU A 231 -23.47 14.98 10.82
CA GLU A 231 -22.48 16.07 10.87
C GLU A 231 -22.16 16.63 9.48
N ILE A 232 -22.15 15.76 8.45
CA ILE A 232 -21.93 16.17 7.06
C ILE A 232 -23.23 16.06 6.29
N ARG A 233 -23.68 17.18 5.72
CA ARG A 233 -24.83 17.23 4.81
C ARG A 233 -24.34 17.37 3.37
N LEU A 234 -24.79 16.47 2.52
CA LEU A 234 -24.48 16.47 1.09
C LEU A 234 -25.53 17.26 0.33
N ASN A 235 -25.09 18.12 -0.59
CA ASN A 235 -25.95 18.89 -1.46
C ASN A 235 -26.32 18.08 -2.72
N ILE A 236 -27.50 17.51 -2.73
CA ILE A 236 -28.01 16.70 -3.85
C ILE A 236 -28.37 17.56 -5.05
N ASP A 237 -28.83 18.79 -4.84
CA ASP A 237 -29.31 19.64 -5.92
C ASP A 237 -28.15 20.09 -6.80
N ASP A 238 -27.03 20.51 -6.21
CA ASP A 238 -25.82 20.87 -6.95
C ASP A 238 -25.25 19.67 -7.73
N ALA A 239 -25.21 18.48 -7.10
CA ALA A 239 -24.79 17.24 -7.76
C ALA A 239 -25.70 16.91 -8.95
N ARG A 240 -27.03 16.98 -8.76
CA ARG A 240 -28.00 16.70 -9.83
C ARG A 240 -27.89 17.70 -10.98
N ASP A 241 -27.68 18.99 -10.69
CA ASP A 241 -27.50 20.01 -11.73
C ASP A 241 -26.21 19.78 -12.53
N ALA A 242 -25.12 19.32 -11.90
CA ALA A 242 -23.91 18.95 -12.60
C ALA A 242 -24.14 17.75 -13.53
N PHE A 243 -24.81 16.70 -13.06
CA PHE A 243 -25.16 15.54 -13.88
C PHE A 243 -26.20 15.88 -14.98
N LYS A 244 -27.04 16.88 -14.79
CA LYS A 244 -27.93 17.40 -15.82
C LYS A 244 -27.14 18.08 -16.97
N LYS A 245 -26.08 18.81 -16.64
CA LYS A 245 -25.17 19.39 -17.65
C LYS A 245 -24.43 18.30 -18.42
N LEU A 246 -23.78 17.38 -17.71
CA LEU A 246 -23.06 16.26 -18.33
C LEU A 246 -24.01 15.38 -19.16
N GLY A 247 -25.21 15.09 -18.67
CA GLY A 247 -26.23 14.30 -19.37
C GLY A 247 -26.71 14.93 -20.67
N LYS A 248 -26.75 16.27 -20.79
CA LYS A 248 -27.10 16.95 -22.04
C LYS A 248 -26.09 16.66 -23.15
N GLU A 249 -24.81 16.55 -22.84
CA GLU A 249 -23.77 16.23 -23.81
C GLU A 249 -23.93 14.81 -24.39
N HIS A 250 -24.54 13.91 -23.61
CA HIS A 250 -24.75 12.51 -23.96
C HIS A 250 -26.22 12.17 -24.31
N GLU A 251 -27.11 13.14 -24.39
CA GLU A 251 -28.56 12.95 -24.61
C GLU A 251 -29.19 11.98 -23.57
N MET A 252 -28.72 12.04 -22.32
CA MET A 252 -29.14 11.18 -21.21
C MET A 252 -29.75 11.96 -20.04
N SER A 253 -30.62 11.30 -19.27
CA SER A 253 -31.07 11.87 -17.99
C SER A 253 -29.93 11.88 -16.94
N PRO A 254 -30.00 12.76 -15.92
CA PRO A 254 -29.02 12.81 -14.85
C PRO A 254 -28.78 11.45 -14.18
N GLU A 255 -29.84 10.68 -13.97
CA GLU A 255 -29.77 9.35 -13.34
C GLU A 255 -29.08 8.34 -14.26
N LYS A 256 -29.38 8.40 -15.57
CA LYS A 256 -28.79 7.47 -16.55
C LYS A 256 -27.29 7.70 -16.71
N ILE A 257 -26.84 8.96 -16.81
CA ILE A 257 -25.41 9.27 -16.92
C ILE A 257 -24.68 8.98 -15.58
N ALA A 258 -25.32 9.24 -14.44
CA ALA A 258 -24.78 8.88 -13.13
C ALA A 258 -24.59 7.36 -12.98
N SER A 259 -25.54 6.56 -13.49
CA SER A 259 -25.39 5.09 -13.54
C SER A 259 -24.20 4.67 -14.39
N GLY A 260 -24.03 5.28 -15.57
CA GLY A 260 -22.84 5.02 -16.42
C GLY A 260 -21.52 5.37 -15.74
N VAL A 261 -21.48 6.43 -14.95
CA VAL A 261 -20.29 6.82 -14.17
C VAL A 261 -19.95 5.75 -13.14
N LEU A 262 -20.93 5.23 -12.39
CA LEU A 262 -20.66 4.15 -11.41
C LEU A 262 -20.21 2.87 -12.09
N GLU A 263 -20.81 2.53 -13.21
CA GLU A 263 -20.42 1.34 -13.99
C GLU A 263 -18.97 1.43 -14.49
N LEU A 264 -18.56 2.58 -15.06
CA LEU A 264 -17.18 2.81 -15.51
C LEU A 264 -16.18 2.76 -14.33
N ALA A 265 -16.56 3.31 -13.17
CA ALA A 265 -15.75 3.22 -11.96
C ALA A 265 -15.59 1.76 -11.50
N ALA A 266 -16.66 0.96 -11.48
CA ALA A 266 -16.62 -0.46 -11.16
C ALA A 266 -15.75 -1.25 -12.15
N ILE A 267 -15.88 -0.99 -13.46
CA ILE A 267 -15.04 -1.62 -14.48
C ILE A 267 -13.55 -1.32 -14.25
N SER A 268 -13.21 -0.10 -13.86
CA SER A 268 -11.83 0.26 -13.53
C SER A 268 -11.29 -0.57 -12.36
N GLN A 269 -12.10 -0.83 -11.34
CA GLN A 269 -11.73 -1.71 -10.22
C GLN A 269 -11.57 -3.17 -10.66
N VAL A 270 -12.46 -3.65 -11.54
CA VAL A 270 -12.35 -4.99 -12.14
C VAL A 270 -11.01 -5.18 -12.85
N PHE A 271 -10.52 -4.15 -13.58
CA PHE A 271 -9.19 -4.23 -14.20
C PHE A 271 -8.08 -4.34 -13.17
N GLY A 272 -8.13 -3.63 -12.05
CA GLY A 272 -7.18 -3.78 -10.95
C GLY A 272 -7.19 -5.19 -10.37
N ILE A 273 -8.38 -5.72 -10.10
CA ILE A 273 -8.55 -7.08 -9.56
C ILE A 273 -8.01 -8.13 -10.53
N ARG A 274 -8.23 -7.97 -11.83
CA ARG A 274 -7.68 -8.88 -12.84
C ARG A 274 -6.15 -8.89 -12.84
N GLN A 275 -5.49 -7.79 -12.52
CA GLN A 275 -4.02 -7.74 -12.42
C GLN A 275 -3.48 -8.64 -11.30
N VAL A 276 -4.18 -8.76 -10.18
CA VAL A 276 -3.77 -9.64 -9.07
C VAL A 276 -4.31 -11.06 -9.21
N THR A 277 -5.32 -11.30 -10.06
CA THR A 277 -5.97 -12.59 -10.23
C THR A 277 -5.72 -13.20 -11.61
N THR A 278 -6.53 -12.87 -12.60
CA THR A 278 -6.58 -13.52 -13.92
C THR A 278 -5.26 -13.44 -14.67
N THR A 279 -4.58 -12.29 -14.62
CA THR A 279 -3.26 -12.10 -15.26
C THR A 279 -2.20 -13.02 -14.66
N ARG A 280 -2.41 -13.48 -13.44
CA ARG A 280 -1.52 -14.41 -12.71
C ARG A 280 -2.07 -15.84 -12.65
N GLY A 281 -3.04 -16.17 -13.52
CA GLY A 281 -3.61 -17.52 -13.61
C GLY A 281 -4.56 -17.90 -12.47
N ARG A 282 -5.09 -16.93 -11.72
CA ARG A 282 -6.04 -17.13 -10.64
C ARG A 282 -7.47 -16.79 -11.09
N ASP A 283 -8.43 -17.57 -10.63
CA ASP A 283 -9.85 -17.38 -10.91
C ASP A 283 -10.49 -16.55 -9.79
N PRO A 284 -10.93 -15.30 -10.05
CA PRO A 284 -11.49 -14.43 -9.01
C PRO A 284 -12.78 -14.99 -8.38
N SER A 285 -13.54 -15.84 -9.09
CA SER A 285 -14.78 -16.43 -8.59
C SER A 285 -14.59 -17.38 -7.39
N LYS A 286 -13.35 -17.80 -7.14
CA LYS A 286 -12.99 -18.70 -6.03
C LYS A 286 -12.70 -17.98 -4.71
N TYR A 287 -12.65 -16.65 -4.73
CA TYR A 287 -12.37 -15.84 -3.55
C TYR A 287 -13.65 -15.20 -3.01
N ALA A 288 -13.71 -15.02 -1.70
CA ALA A 288 -14.65 -14.08 -1.11
C ALA A 288 -14.07 -12.67 -1.19
N MET A 289 -14.85 -11.68 -1.61
CA MET A 289 -14.39 -10.29 -1.71
C MET A 289 -14.62 -9.57 -0.38
N VAL A 290 -13.57 -9.05 0.24
CA VAL A 290 -13.68 -8.14 1.38
C VAL A 290 -13.67 -6.70 0.85
N ALA A 291 -14.84 -6.06 0.88
CA ALA A 291 -15.02 -4.69 0.41
C ALA A 291 -14.98 -3.71 1.59
N PHE A 292 -14.04 -2.78 1.58
CA PHE A 292 -13.85 -1.81 2.64
C PHE A 292 -13.31 -0.47 2.10
N GLY A 293 -12.91 0.45 2.99
CA GLY A 293 -12.65 1.83 2.65
C GLY A 293 -13.92 2.67 2.67
N GLY A 294 -13.76 3.98 2.54
CA GLY A 294 -14.88 4.93 2.62
C GLY A 294 -15.92 4.79 1.50
N ALA A 295 -15.52 4.27 0.34
CA ALA A 295 -16.37 4.10 -0.84
C ALA A 295 -16.55 2.61 -1.26
N GLY A 296 -15.96 1.65 -0.54
CA GLY A 296 -15.97 0.22 -0.91
C GLY A 296 -17.37 -0.36 -1.13
N GLY A 297 -18.30 -0.01 -0.27
CA GLY A 297 -19.68 -0.48 -0.37
C GLY A 297 -20.46 0.03 -1.59
N LEU A 298 -19.99 1.09 -2.26
CA LEU A 298 -20.69 1.68 -3.41
C LEU A 298 -20.58 0.82 -4.69
N PHE A 299 -19.57 -0.02 -4.78
CA PHE A 299 -19.21 -0.76 -6.00
C PHE A 299 -19.19 -2.28 -5.80
N ALA A 300 -19.22 -2.73 -4.56
CA ALA A 300 -18.93 -4.13 -4.22
C ALA A 300 -19.81 -5.13 -5.00
N THR A 301 -21.09 -4.83 -5.19
CA THR A 301 -22.02 -5.71 -5.92
C THR A 301 -21.72 -5.76 -7.39
N GLU A 302 -21.54 -4.60 -8.05
CA GLU A 302 -21.23 -4.54 -9.47
C GLU A 302 -19.89 -5.22 -9.80
N VAL A 303 -18.87 -4.97 -8.96
CA VAL A 303 -17.56 -5.60 -9.13
C VAL A 303 -17.66 -7.12 -8.97
N ALA A 304 -18.43 -7.59 -7.97
CA ALA A 304 -18.65 -9.02 -7.76
C ALA A 304 -19.38 -9.66 -8.93
N ASP A 305 -20.42 -9.01 -9.48
CA ASP A 305 -21.18 -9.49 -10.64
C ASP A 305 -20.27 -9.61 -11.87
N PHE A 306 -19.44 -8.60 -12.18
CA PHE A 306 -18.49 -8.65 -13.29
C PHE A 306 -17.44 -9.76 -13.18
N LEU A 307 -17.11 -10.18 -11.96
CA LEU A 307 -16.08 -11.19 -11.69
C LEU A 307 -16.66 -12.56 -11.30
N ASN A 308 -17.99 -12.69 -11.28
CA ASN A 308 -18.71 -13.89 -10.79
C ASN A 308 -18.29 -14.29 -9.36
N ILE A 309 -18.07 -13.30 -8.50
CA ILE A 309 -17.79 -13.52 -7.08
C ILE A 309 -19.11 -13.68 -6.34
N ASN A 310 -19.30 -14.81 -5.67
CA ASN A 310 -20.57 -15.15 -5.00
C ASN A 310 -20.68 -14.61 -3.57
N THR A 311 -19.56 -14.17 -2.96
CA THR A 311 -19.54 -13.78 -1.56
C THR A 311 -18.84 -12.44 -1.39
N ILE A 312 -19.53 -11.50 -0.75
CA ILE A 312 -18.98 -10.20 -0.37
C ILE A 312 -19.02 -10.12 1.17
N LEU A 313 -17.88 -9.82 1.76
CA LEU A 313 -17.73 -9.51 3.18
C LEU A 313 -17.59 -8.00 3.34
N SER A 314 -18.51 -7.38 4.05
CA SER A 314 -18.42 -5.98 4.47
C SER A 314 -18.16 -5.94 5.97
N PRO A 315 -16.96 -5.57 6.42
CA PRO A 315 -16.66 -5.51 7.85
C PRO A 315 -17.43 -4.37 8.53
N PRO A 316 -17.70 -4.48 9.84
CA PRO A 316 -18.18 -3.34 10.61
C PRO A 316 -17.20 -2.18 10.52
N ASN A 317 -17.71 -0.96 10.31
CA ASN A 317 -16.88 0.24 10.15
C ASN A 317 -15.82 0.10 9.03
N PRO A 318 -16.22 -0.14 7.78
CA PRO A 318 -15.30 -0.46 6.68
C PRO A 318 -14.27 0.66 6.43
N GLY A 319 -14.60 1.92 6.68
CA GLY A 319 -13.67 3.05 6.58
C GLY A 319 -12.52 3.05 7.60
N ASN A 320 -12.61 2.22 8.66
CA ASN A 320 -11.60 2.13 9.72
C ASN A 320 -10.89 0.77 9.76
N LEU A 321 -11.03 -0.05 8.73
CA LEU A 321 -10.46 -1.41 8.72
C LEU A 321 -8.93 -1.40 8.80
N CYS A 322 -8.27 -0.40 8.19
CA CYS A 322 -6.82 -0.22 8.30
C CYS A 322 -6.37 -0.01 9.76
N ALA A 323 -7.15 0.71 10.56
CA ALA A 323 -6.84 0.88 11.99
C ALA A 323 -7.00 -0.44 12.77
N LEU A 324 -8.01 -1.25 12.45
CA LEU A 324 -8.13 -2.61 13.01
C LEU A 324 -6.93 -3.47 12.61
N GLY A 325 -6.53 -3.42 11.33
CA GLY A 325 -5.38 -4.16 10.83
C GLY A 325 -4.09 -3.79 11.56
N LEU A 326 -3.86 -2.51 11.83
CA LEU A 326 -2.73 -2.07 12.66
C LEU A 326 -2.78 -2.66 14.07
N HIS A 327 -3.98 -2.75 14.66
CA HIS A 327 -4.15 -3.27 16.02
C HIS A 327 -3.90 -4.79 16.13
N VAL A 328 -4.22 -5.55 15.08
CA VAL A 328 -4.05 -7.02 15.07
C VAL A 328 -2.73 -7.49 14.47
N SER A 329 -1.87 -6.55 14.08
CA SER A 329 -0.59 -6.87 13.44
C SER A 329 0.47 -7.30 14.43
N ASP A 330 1.31 -8.24 14.00
CA ASP A 330 2.48 -8.69 14.74
C ASP A 330 3.68 -7.75 14.56
N VAL A 331 4.59 -7.76 15.53
CA VAL A 331 5.92 -7.16 15.36
C VAL A 331 6.70 -8.02 14.37
N ARG A 332 7.18 -7.40 13.29
CA ARG A 332 7.89 -8.11 12.21
C ARG A 332 9.16 -7.38 11.80
N ARG A 333 10.19 -8.16 11.51
CA ARG A 333 11.45 -7.70 10.92
C ARG A 333 11.82 -8.59 9.74
N ASP A 334 12.19 -7.97 8.64
CA ASP A 334 12.64 -8.65 7.44
C ASP A 334 14.13 -8.38 7.24
N TYR A 335 14.92 -9.44 7.02
CA TYR A 335 16.35 -9.39 6.74
C TYR A 335 16.62 -10.05 5.41
N ILE A 336 17.43 -9.39 4.60
CA ILE A 336 17.79 -9.87 3.26
C ILE A 336 19.30 -9.89 3.15
N ARG A 337 19.85 -10.94 2.53
CA ARG A 337 21.26 -11.03 2.18
C ARG A 337 21.40 -11.66 0.81
N THR A 338 22.24 -11.09 -0.04
CA THR A 338 22.55 -11.66 -1.34
C THR A 338 23.79 -12.54 -1.26
N MET A 339 23.66 -13.78 -1.73
CA MET A 339 24.79 -14.68 -1.99
C MET A 339 24.98 -14.85 -3.50
N VAL A 340 26.11 -14.40 -4.03
CA VAL A 340 26.46 -14.61 -5.44
C VAL A 340 27.44 -15.80 -5.50
N ARG A 341 26.89 -16.99 -5.79
CA ARG A 341 27.66 -18.25 -5.93
C ARG A 341 27.12 -19.06 -7.10
N LYS A 342 28.00 -19.85 -7.73
CA LYS A 342 27.53 -20.89 -8.64
C LYS A 342 26.95 -22.03 -7.80
N GLN A 343 25.85 -22.63 -8.25
CA GLN A 343 25.23 -23.75 -7.55
C GLN A 343 26.24 -24.90 -7.30
N SER A 344 27.12 -25.17 -8.26
CA SER A 344 28.16 -26.23 -8.15
C SER A 344 29.24 -25.94 -7.12
N SER A 345 29.35 -24.70 -6.62
CA SER A 345 30.35 -24.29 -5.62
C SER A 345 29.70 -23.74 -4.33
N ALA A 346 28.39 -23.86 -4.19
CA ALA A 346 27.70 -23.48 -2.96
C ALA A 346 27.95 -24.58 -1.91
N ASP A 347 28.35 -24.14 -0.71
CA ASP A 347 28.49 -25.02 0.46
C ASP A 347 27.24 -24.86 1.33
N ASP A 348 26.56 -25.96 1.60
CA ASP A 348 25.36 -25.97 2.44
C ASP A 348 25.64 -25.42 3.85
N ASN A 349 26.86 -25.64 4.40
CA ASN A 349 27.23 -25.09 5.71
C ASN A 349 27.37 -23.56 5.65
N GLU A 350 27.95 -23.00 4.57
CA GLU A 350 28.04 -21.55 4.37
C GLU A 350 26.64 -20.92 4.35
N ILE A 351 25.67 -21.56 3.66
CA ILE A 351 24.27 -21.11 3.60
C ILE A 351 23.62 -21.18 4.99
N LEU A 352 23.82 -22.28 5.71
CA LEU A 352 23.27 -22.46 7.05
C LEU A 352 23.84 -21.45 8.05
N ASP A 353 25.13 -21.13 7.96
CA ASP A 353 25.76 -20.15 8.84
C ASP A 353 25.22 -18.74 8.56
N TRP A 354 24.98 -18.38 7.31
CA TRP A 354 24.33 -17.11 6.98
C TRP A 354 22.90 -17.02 7.53
N TRP A 355 22.13 -18.08 7.44
CA TRP A 355 20.80 -18.11 8.04
C TRP A 355 20.82 -17.99 9.55
N ARG A 356 21.80 -18.63 10.22
CA ARG A 356 22.01 -18.49 11.68
C ARG A 356 22.34 -17.04 12.04
N GLU A 357 23.27 -16.40 11.33
CA GLU A 357 23.64 -15.01 11.55
C GLU A 357 22.42 -14.08 11.43
N LEU A 358 21.62 -14.21 10.35
CA LEU A 358 20.41 -13.39 10.16
C LEU A 358 19.35 -13.68 11.24
N ALA A 359 19.19 -14.94 11.63
CA ALA A 359 18.26 -15.34 12.67
C ALA A 359 18.66 -14.75 14.03
N ASP A 360 19.94 -14.83 14.40
CA ASP A 360 20.46 -14.29 15.66
C ASP A 360 20.33 -12.76 15.71
N GLN A 361 20.59 -12.08 14.60
CA GLN A 361 20.32 -10.66 14.47
C GLN A 361 18.83 -10.36 14.65
N GLY A 362 17.95 -11.10 13.99
CA GLY A 362 16.50 -10.95 14.09
C GLY A 362 15.97 -11.16 15.51
N ILE A 363 16.45 -12.20 16.19
CA ILE A 363 16.11 -12.48 17.59
C ILE A 363 16.55 -11.33 18.49
N THR A 364 17.76 -10.81 18.28
CA THR A 364 18.30 -9.70 19.08
C THR A 364 17.48 -8.43 18.86
N ASP A 365 17.19 -8.08 17.61
CA ASP A 365 16.47 -6.86 17.27
C ASP A 365 15.01 -6.90 17.75
N ILE A 366 14.31 -8.05 17.62
CA ILE A 366 12.94 -8.22 18.10
C ILE A 366 12.93 -8.28 19.65
N GLY A 367 13.94 -8.86 20.25
CA GLY A 367 14.14 -8.80 21.70
C GLY A 367 14.25 -7.36 22.23
N ALA A 368 14.93 -6.48 21.48
CA ALA A 368 15.01 -5.05 21.80
C ALA A 368 13.66 -4.32 21.66
N GLU A 369 12.72 -4.88 20.89
CA GLU A 369 11.33 -4.40 20.84
C GLU A 369 10.52 -4.80 22.09
N GLY A 370 11.05 -5.65 22.94
CA GLY A 370 10.41 -6.14 24.18
C GLY A 370 9.68 -7.47 24.02
N ILE A 371 9.92 -8.20 22.94
CA ILE A 371 9.32 -9.52 22.67
C ILE A 371 10.25 -10.61 23.19
N SER A 372 9.75 -11.56 23.99
CA SER A 372 10.53 -12.68 24.49
C SER A 372 10.86 -13.68 23.38
N LYS A 373 12.00 -14.37 23.50
CA LYS A 373 12.53 -15.30 22.48
C LYS A 373 11.55 -16.43 22.14
N GLU A 374 10.81 -16.92 23.13
CA GLU A 374 9.84 -18.01 22.99
C GLU A 374 8.64 -17.63 22.10
N ARG A 375 8.38 -16.33 21.92
CA ARG A 375 7.31 -15.79 21.09
C ARG A 375 7.77 -15.45 19.68
N ILE A 376 9.06 -15.60 19.36
CA ILE A 376 9.62 -15.26 18.07
C ILE A 376 9.47 -16.47 17.13
N LYS A 377 8.82 -16.25 15.99
CA LYS A 377 8.73 -17.22 14.89
C LYS A 377 9.69 -16.80 13.77
N LEU A 378 10.57 -17.71 13.38
CA LEU A 378 11.48 -17.52 12.26
C LEU A 378 10.89 -18.13 11.00
N VAL A 379 10.95 -17.38 9.90
CA VAL A 379 10.55 -17.85 8.57
C VAL A 379 11.73 -17.63 7.63
N TYR A 380 12.21 -18.71 7.00
CA TYR A 380 13.33 -18.69 6.07
C TYR A 380 12.79 -18.75 4.65
N VAL A 381 13.26 -17.85 3.79
CA VAL A 381 12.90 -17.80 2.37
C VAL A 381 14.19 -17.72 1.57
N ALA A 382 14.32 -18.55 0.55
CA ALA A 382 15.40 -18.48 -0.42
C ALA A 382 14.82 -18.21 -1.81
N ASP A 383 15.34 -17.18 -2.46
CA ASP A 383 15.07 -16.90 -3.87
C ASP A 383 16.33 -17.24 -4.67
N THR A 384 16.18 -18.09 -5.67
CA THR A 384 17.30 -18.53 -6.53
C THR A 384 17.11 -18.00 -7.94
N VAL A 385 18.10 -17.26 -8.44
CA VAL A 385 18.09 -16.71 -9.81
C VAL A 385 18.88 -17.64 -10.73
N SER A 386 18.21 -18.15 -11.76
CA SER A 386 18.86 -18.93 -12.81
C SER A 386 19.41 -18.02 -13.91
N TYR A 387 20.65 -18.26 -14.35
CA TYR A 387 21.31 -17.57 -15.47
C TYR A 387 20.70 -17.86 -16.85
N THR A 388 19.68 -18.70 -16.95
CA THR A 388 19.06 -19.08 -18.22
C THR A 388 18.42 -17.92 -18.97
N HIS A 389 18.11 -16.79 -18.32
CA HIS A 389 17.58 -15.59 -18.97
C HIS A 389 18.62 -14.73 -19.71
N LEU A 390 19.91 -14.95 -19.52
CA LEU A 390 20.97 -14.20 -20.20
C LEU A 390 21.40 -14.80 -21.56
N ARG A 391 20.83 -15.92 -21.98
CA ARG A 391 21.15 -16.58 -23.27
C ARG A 391 20.13 -16.33 -24.37
N ALA A 392 19.14 -15.50 -24.16
CA ALA A 392 18.08 -15.23 -25.14
C ALA A 392 18.29 -13.87 -25.88
N HIS A 393 19.56 -13.54 -26.18
CA HIS A 393 19.87 -12.43 -27.08
C HIS A 393 21.05 -12.78 -27.98
#